data_eb8697c597ca8b2bf61a06f2167211bd
#
_entry.id   eb8697c597ca8b2bf61a06f2167211bd
#
_cell.length_a   1.000
_cell.length_b   1.000
_cell.length_c   1.000
_cell.angle_alpha   90.00
_cell.angle_beta   90.00
_cell.angle_gamma   90.00
#
_symmetry.space_group_name_H-M   'P 1'
#
loop_
_entity.id
_entity.type
_entity.pdbx_description
1 polymer ?
#
loop_
_entity_poly.entity_id
_entity_poly.type
_entity_poly.pdbx_seq_one_letter_code
_entity_poly.pdbx_strand_id
1 'polypeptide(L)'
;MLAVMRGNVVDLPTNISLSYFWCGGFMISSFLIIQVLSGVVLSLLYVADSLLSFGCVLDFTSEGLFLWLVRYVHIWGVTFIFLLFFAHMGRALYYSSYSKLGVWNVGFVLYLLMMVEAFLGYILPWHQMSFWAATVLTSILQSVPFVGGVLYEYVVGGFSVTNTMLVRVFSAHVCLAFVILGFSIIHLFYLHKGGSNNPLFVSGGYG
;
A
#
# COMPACT_ATOMS: atom_id res chain seq x y z
N MET A 1 24.10 14.74 7.70
CA MET A 1 23.15 14.04 6.82
C MET A 1 23.79 12.86 6.09
N LEU A 2 24.87 13.03 5.33
CA LEU A 2 25.57 11.94 4.61
C LEU A 2 26.06 10.81 5.52
N ALA A 3 26.62 11.08 6.70
CA ALA A 3 27.07 10.06 7.65
C ALA A 3 25.91 9.21 8.19
N VAL A 4 24.75 9.82 8.44
CA VAL A 4 23.54 9.10 8.88
C VAL A 4 23.00 8.22 7.76
N MET A 5 22.91 8.72 6.53
CA MET A 5 22.51 7.91 5.38
C MET A 5 23.49 6.74 5.14
N ARG A 6 24.79 7.01 5.19
CA ARG A 6 25.80 5.98 4.99
C ARG A 6 25.69 4.87 6.04
N GLY A 7 25.58 5.22 7.32
CA GLY A 7 25.47 4.24 8.41
C GLY A 7 24.17 3.43 8.43
N ASN A 8 23.09 3.93 7.80
CA ASN A 8 21.80 3.23 7.78
C ASN A 8 21.49 2.52 6.45
N VAL A 9 22.22 2.81 5.38
CA VAL A 9 21.94 2.26 4.04
C VAL A 9 23.13 1.50 3.47
N VAL A 10 24.35 2.06 3.60
CA VAL A 10 25.55 1.51 2.95
C VAL A 10 26.36 0.63 3.89
N ASP A 11 26.65 1.15 5.09
CA ASP A 11 27.54 0.49 6.06
C ASP A 11 26.77 -0.31 7.13
N LEU A 12 25.49 -0.68 6.83
CA LEU A 12 24.69 -1.50 7.76
C LEU A 12 25.29 -2.91 7.85
N PRO A 13 25.75 -3.35 9.03
CA PRO A 13 26.32 -4.68 9.17
C PRO A 13 25.22 -5.74 9.00
N THR A 14 25.46 -6.70 8.11
CA THR A 14 24.55 -7.81 7.81
C THR A 14 25.25 -9.15 7.94
N ASN A 15 24.50 -10.18 8.26
CA ASN A 15 25.02 -11.54 8.32
C ASN A 15 25.32 -12.05 6.90
N ILE A 16 26.48 -12.67 6.70
CA ILE A 16 26.90 -13.21 5.39
C ILE A 16 26.03 -14.39 4.90
N SER A 17 25.27 -15.00 5.78
CA SER A 17 24.32 -16.08 5.43
C SER A 17 23.04 -15.57 4.76
N LEU A 18 22.83 -14.24 4.62
CA LEU A 18 21.67 -13.69 3.96
C LEU A 18 21.69 -13.97 2.46
N SER A 19 20.54 -14.38 1.93
CA SER A 19 20.34 -14.61 0.50
C SER A 19 19.42 -13.54 -0.09
N TYR A 20 19.14 -13.62 -1.39
CA TYR A 20 18.19 -12.74 -2.09
C TYR A 20 16.78 -12.75 -1.49
N PHE A 21 16.40 -13.77 -0.71
CA PHE A 21 15.15 -13.79 0.04
C PHE A 21 15.01 -12.64 1.05
N TRP A 22 16.12 -12.03 1.47
CA TRP A 22 16.11 -10.85 2.34
C TRP A 22 15.93 -9.53 1.60
N CYS A 23 15.98 -9.54 0.26
CA CYS A 23 15.74 -8.35 -0.56
C CYS A 23 14.23 -8.03 -0.76
N GLY A 24 13.32 -8.84 -0.26
CA GLY A 24 11.86 -8.64 -0.44
C GLY A 24 11.37 -7.27 0.00
N GLY A 25 11.84 -6.78 1.14
CA GLY A 25 11.49 -5.43 1.62
C GLY A 25 12.00 -4.31 0.70
N PHE A 26 13.19 -4.44 0.14
CA PHE A 26 13.72 -3.50 -0.85
C PHE A 26 12.89 -3.50 -2.14
N MET A 27 12.51 -4.67 -2.64
CA MET A 27 11.66 -4.81 -3.83
C MET A 27 10.29 -4.18 -3.61
N ILE A 28 9.63 -4.45 -2.46
CA ILE A 28 8.35 -3.84 -2.10
C ILE A 28 8.48 -2.31 -2.06
N SER A 29 9.53 -1.79 -1.42
CA SER A 29 9.78 -0.35 -1.32
C SER A 29 9.99 0.30 -2.70
N SER A 30 10.69 -0.37 -3.60
CA SER A 30 10.90 0.10 -4.98
C SER A 30 9.59 0.21 -5.74
N PHE A 31 8.74 -0.82 -5.67
CA PHE A 31 7.39 -0.77 -6.26
C PHE A 31 6.52 0.29 -5.59
N LEU A 32 6.59 0.46 -4.27
CA LEU A 32 5.83 1.49 -3.56
C LEU A 32 6.18 2.90 -4.06
N ILE A 33 7.46 3.19 -4.27
CA ILE A 33 7.88 4.47 -4.86
C ILE A 33 7.29 4.65 -6.25
N ILE A 34 7.33 3.62 -7.08
CA ILE A 34 6.73 3.64 -8.42
C ILE A 34 5.21 3.90 -8.33
N GLN A 35 4.51 3.27 -7.37
CA GLN A 35 3.08 3.51 -7.14
C GLN A 35 2.78 4.96 -6.79
N VAL A 36 3.54 5.56 -5.87
CA VAL A 36 3.34 6.96 -5.49
C VAL A 36 3.62 7.89 -6.66
N LEU A 37 4.71 7.70 -7.39
CA LEU A 37 5.06 8.55 -8.53
C LEU A 37 4.02 8.45 -9.65
N SER A 38 3.62 7.23 -10.03
CA SER A 38 2.60 7.02 -11.04
C SER A 38 1.23 7.54 -10.59
N GLY A 39 0.87 7.34 -9.32
CA GLY A 39 -0.37 7.85 -8.74
C GLY A 39 -0.45 9.38 -8.72
N VAL A 40 0.66 10.07 -8.40
CA VAL A 40 0.73 11.54 -8.48
C VAL A 40 0.48 12.01 -9.92
N VAL A 41 1.11 11.38 -10.92
CA VAL A 41 0.87 11.75 -12.33
C VAL A 41 -0.60 11.55 -12.72
N LEU A 42 -1.20 10.41 -12.34
CA LEU A 42 -2.62 10.14 -12.64
C LEU A 42 -3.55 11.13 -11.91
N SER A 43 -3.24 11.50 -10.67
CA SER A 43 -4.06 12.42 -9.88
C SER A 43 -4.13 13.84 -10.44
N LEU A 44 -3.12 14.26 -11.22
CA LEU A 44 -3.11 15.58 -11.86
C LEU A 44 -4.18 15.73 -12.95
N LEU A 45 -4.64 14.61 -13.51
CA LEU A 45 -5.56 14.59 -14.65
C LEU A 45 -6.91 13.93 -14.30
N TYR A 46 -6.99 13.22 -13.18
CA TYR A 46 -8.20 12.55 -12.73
C TYR A 46 -9.20 13.53 -12.13
N VAL A 47 -10.47 13.38 -12.51
CA VAL A 47 -11.59 14.14 -11.95
C VAL A 47 -12.46 13.21 -11.12
N ALA A 48 -12.53 13.45 -9.80
CA ALA A 48 -13.33 12.67 -8.85
C ALA A 48 -14.81 13.09 -8.93
N ASP A 49 -15.46 12.75 -10.04
CA ASP A 49 -16.87 13.02 -10.29
C ASP A 49 -17.53 11.78 -10.89
N SER A 50 -18.69 11.41 -10.39
CA SER A 50 -19.39 10.18 -10.79
C SER A 50 -19.83 10.12 -12.25
N LEU A 51 -19.92 11.26 -12.94
CA LEU A 51 -20.22 11.35 -14.36
C LEU A 51 -18.96 11.40 -15.23
N LEU A 52 -17.85 11.91 -14.71
CA LEU A 52 -16.64 12.20 -15.48
C LEU A 52 -15.52 11.18 -15.25
N SER A 53 -15.42 10.56 -14.06
CA SER A 53 -14.29 9.73 -13.69
C SER A 53 -14.03 8.56 -14.64
N PHE A 54 -15.09 7.88 -15.10
CA PHE A 54 -14.94 6.77 -16.05
C PHE A 54 -14.41 7.24 -17.39
N GLY A 55 -14.92 8.36 -17.92
CA GLY A 55 -14.42 9.00 -19.14
C GLY A 55 -12.96 9.39 -19.03
N CYS A 56 -12.57 10.07 -17.94
CA CYS A 56 -11.17 10.42 -17.68
C CYS A 56 -10.24 9.19 -17.72
N VAL A 57 -10.67 8.07 -17.14
CA VAL A 57 -9.86 6.85 -17.13
C VAL A 57 -9.76 6.21 -18.51
N LEU A 58 -10.80 6.31 -19.35
CA LEU A 58 -10.75 5.90 -20.75
C LEU A 58 -9.78 6.78 -21.55
N ASP A 59 -9.86 8.10 -21.39
CA ASP A 59 -8.99 9.07 -22.08
C ASP A 59 -7.50 8.82 -21.74
N PHE A 60 -7.17 8.53 -20.48
CA PHE A 60 -5.81 8.13 -20.09
C PHE A 60 -5.33 6.91 -20.85
N THR A 61 -6.22 5.98 -21.17
CA THR A 61 -5.88 4.71 -21.78
C THR A 61 -5.81 4.81 -23.31
N SER A 62 -6.68 5.63 -23.94
CA SER A 62 -6.85 5.68 -25.40
C SER A 62 -6.12 6.86 -26.05
N GLU A 63 -6.12 8.03 -25.42
CA GLU A 63 -5.71 9.28 -26.08
C GLU A 63 -4.46 9.93 -25.45
N GLY A 64 -4.15 9.59 -24.21
CA GLY A 64 -3.04 10.19 -23.49
C GLY A 64 -1.68 9.66 -23.93
N LEU A 65 -0.79 10.55 -24.43
CA LEU A 65 0.59 10.19 -24.74
C LEU A 65 1.29 9.63 -23.50
N PHE A 66 1.68 8.35 -23.54
CA PHE A 66 2.28 7.60 -22.42
C PHE A 66 1.42 7.45 -21.14
N LEU A 67 0.26 8.07 -21.02
CA LEU A 67 -0.58 7.95 -19.83
C LEU A 67 -1.14 6.53 -19.65
N TRP A 68 -1.41 5.83 -20.75
CA TRP A 68 -1.75 4.42 -20.71
C TRP A 68 -0.66 3.59 -19.99
N LEU A 69 0.62 3.87 -20.27
CA LEU A 69 1.73 3.18 -19.62
C LEU A 69 1.78 3.48 -18.12
N VAL A 70 1.66 4.76 -17.74
CA VAL A 70 1.62 5.18 -16.33
C VAL A 70 0.48 4.49 -15.58
N ARG A 71 -0.72 4.43 -16.18
CA ARG A 71 -1.86 3.75 -15.60
C ARG A 71 -1.63 2.26 -15.45
N TYR A 72 -1.12 1.57 -16.46
CA TYR A 72 -0.84 0.14 -16.38
C TYR A 72 0.28 -0.18 -15.38
N VAL A 73 1.33 0.63 -15.31
CA VAL A 73 2.36 0.50 -14.27
C VAL A 73 1.75 0.64 -12.88
N HIS A 74 0.82 1.57 -12.69
CA HIS A 74 0.11 1.75 -11.42
C HIS A 74 -0.75 0.54 -11.07
N ILE A 75 -1.54 0.02 -11.99
CA ILE A 75 -2.42 -1.13 -11.74
C ILE A 75 -1.62 -2.42 -11.50
N TRP A 76 -0.69 -2.75 -12.38
CA TRP A 76 0.09 -3.99 -12.28
C TRP A 76 1.10 -3.94 -11.14
N GLY A 77 1.62 -2.76 -10.82
CA GLY A 77 2.51 -2.57 -9.69
C GLY A 77 1.87 -2.98 -8.36
N VAL A 78 0.58 -2.75 -8.17
CA VAL A 78 -0.17 -3.24 -6.99
C VAL A 78 -0.15 -4.77 -6.93
N THR A 79 -0.37 -5.45 -8.05
CA THR A 79 -0.32 -6.93 -8.11
C THR A 79 1.06 -7.43 -7.69
N PHE A 80 2.14 -6.84 -8.20
CA PHE A 80 3.51 -7.21 -7.81
C PHE A 80 3.78 -6.94 -6.34
N ILE A 81 3.31 -5.83 -5.79
CA ILE A 81 3.44 -5.53 -4.35
C ILE A 81 2.79 -6.64 -3.52
N PHE A 82 1.56 -7.07 -3.82
CA PHE A 82 0.90 -8.12 -3.05
C PHE A 82 1.60 -9.48 -3.20
N LEU A 83 2.08 -9.85 -4.37
CA LEU A 83 2.90 -11.05 -4.56
C LEU A 83 4.17 -11.01 -3.69
N LEU A 84 4.86 -9.87 -3.69
CA LEU A 84 6.04 -9.66 -2.86
C LEU A 84 5.71 -9.63 -1.36
N PHE A 85 4.56 -9.08 -0.94
CA PHE A 85 4.09 -9.13 0.44
C PHE A 85 3.90 -10.56 0.92
N PHE A 86 3.24 -11.42 0.13
CA PHE A 86 3.05 -12.81 0.51
C PHE A 86 4.39 -13.55 0.64
N ALA A 87 5.32 -13.33 -0.29
CA ALA A 87 6.66 -13.89 -0.20
C ALA A 87 7.43 -13.36 1.02
N HIS A 88 7.35 -12.04 1.29
CA HIS A 88 8.01 -11.38 2.41
C HIS A 88 7.48 -11.85 3.76
N MET A 89 6.16 -11.93 3.92
CA MET A 89 5.53 -12.47 5.12
C MET A 89 5.78 -13.97 5.28
N GLY A 90 5.69 -14.73 4.20
CA GLY A 90 5.98 -16.17 4.21
C GLY A 90 7.41 -16.45 4.67
N ARG A 91 8.39 -15.68 4.17
CA ARG A 91 9.77 -15.74 4.64
C ARG A 91 9.87 -15.39 6.14
N ALA A 92 9.15 -14.36 6.60
CA ALA A 92 9.15 -13.95 8.00
C ALA A 92 8.55 -15.04 8.92
N LEU A 93 7.51 -15.71 8.49
CA LEU A 93 6.92 -16.85 9.22
C LEU A 93 7.85 -18.05 9.23
N TYR A 94 8.42 -18.42 8.09
CA TYR A 94 9.30 -19.59 7.96
C TYR A 94 10.55 -19.47 8.85
N TYR A 95 11.17 -18.29 8.89
CA TYR A 95 12.38 -18.04 9.67
C TYR A 95 12.11 -17.43 11.07
N SER A 96 10.87 -17.50 11.56
CA SER A 96 10.49 -16.98 12.88
C SER A 96 10.80 -15.50 13.13
N SER A 97 10.82 -14.68 12.07
CA SER A 97 11.11 -13.24 12.16
C SER A 97 10.01 -12.46 12.91
N TYR A 98 8.84 -13.06 13.10
CA TYR A 98 7.73 -12.50 13.90
C TYR A 98 8.10 -12.32 15.37
N SER A 99 9.14 -12.98 15.87
CA SER A 99 9.66 -12.77 17.22
C SER A 99 10.20 -11.35 17.43
N LYS A 100 10.58 -10.65 16.36
CA LYS A 100 10.95 -9.23 16.38
C LYS A 100 9.71 -8.35 16.34
N LEU A 101 9.00 -8.25 17.46
CA LEU A 101 7.67 -7.65 17.57
C LEU A 101 7.55 -6.25 16.95
N GLY A 102 8.55 -5.38 17.10
CA GLY A 102 8.49 -4.03 16.54
C GLY A 102 8.37 -4.03 15.01
N VAL A 103 9.23 -4.78 14.35
CA VAL A 103 9.22 -4.93 12.88
C VAL A 103 7.94 -5.63 12.42
N TRP A 104 7.58 -6.72 13.11
CA TRP A 104 6.41 -7.53 12.75
C TRP A 104 5.11 -6.74 12.86
N ASN A 105 4.86 -6.06 13.98
CA ASN A 105 3.62 -5.34 14.20
C ASN A 105 3.44 -4.18 13.22
N VAL A 106 4.49 -3.40 12.97
CA VAL A 106 4.42 -2.32 11.97
C VAL A 106 4.25 -2.88 10.57
N GLY A 107 4.92 -3.99 10.23
CA GLY A 107 4.73 -4.69 8.95
C GLY A 107 3.31 -5.21 8.76
N PHE A 108 2.68 -5.73 9.81
CA PHE A 108 1.29 -6.17 9.77
C PHE A 108 0.31 -5.01 9.55
N VAL A 109 0.54 -3.88 10.25
CA VAL A 109 -0.24 -2.66 10.02
C VAL A 109 -0.08 -2.17 8.59
N LEU A 110 1.14 -2.16 8.03
CA LEU A 110 1.40 -1.81 6.63
C LEU A 110 0.62 -2.70 5.67
N TYR A 111 0.56 -4.00 5.91
CA TYR A 111 -0.21 -4.93 5.09
C TYR A 111 -1.70 -4.58 5.07
N LEU A 112 -2.30 -4.30 6.25
CA LEU A 112 -3.70 -3.89 6.35
C LEU A 112 -3.95 -2.55 5.65
N LEU A 113 -3.07 -1.56 5.84
CA LEU A 113 -3.18 -0.26 5.17
C LEU A 113 -3.09 -0.40 3.65
N MET A 114 -2.21 -1.28 3.14
CA MET A 114 -2.10 -1.54 1.71
C MET A 114 -3.33 -2.22 1.12
N MET A 115 -4.03 -3.08 1.88
CA MET A 115 -5.30 -3.65 1.45
C MET A 115 -6.36 -2.55 1.29
N VAL A 116 -6.45 -1.65 2.26
CA VAL A 116 -7.37 -0.49 2.20
C VAL A 116 -6.98 0.42 1.03
N GLU A 117 -5.71 0.74 0.89
CA GLU A 117 -5.19 1.59 -0.19
C GLU A 117 -5.53 1.05 -1.58
N ALA A 118 -5.29 -0.25 -1.81
CA ALA A 118 -5.60 -0.90 -3.07
C ALA A 118 -7.11 -0.90 -3.36
N PHE A 119 -7.93 -1.10 -2.34
CA PHE A 119 -9.38 -1.05 -2.48
C PHE A 119 -9.88 0.37 -2.82
N LEU A 120 -9.37 1.39 -2.13
CA LEU A 120 -9.71 2.78 -2.45
C LEU A 120 -9.35 3.12 -3.90
N GLY A 121 -8.15 2.72 -4.36
CA GLY A 121 -7.72 2.90 -5.75
C GLY A 121 -8.60 2.16 -6.76
N TYR A 122 -9.09 0.96 -6.41
CA TYR A 122 -9.99 0.19 -7.27
C TYR A 122 -11.35 0.86 -7.48
N ILE A 123 -11.83 1.65 -6.52
CA ILE A 123 -13.10 2.38 -6.64
C ILE A 123 -13.00 3.54 -7.64
N LEU A 124 -11.84 4.18 -7.78
CA LEU A 124 -11.68 5.44 -8.52
C LEU A 124 -12.14 5.41 -9.99
N PRO A 125 -11.95 4.33 -10.77
CA PRO A 125 -12.46 4.28 -12.13
C PRO A 125 -13.97 4.37 -12.25
N TRP A 126 -14.72 4.18 -11.20
CA TRP A 126 -16.18 4.29 -11.10
C TRP A 126 -16.94 3.49 -12.16
N HIS A 127 -16.38 2.35 -12.60
CA HIS A 127 -17.08 1.41 -13.47
C HIS A 127 -18.04 0.52 -12.64
N GLN A 128 -18.87 -0.28 -13.29
CA GLN A 128 -19.87 -1.12 -12.61
C GLN A 128 -19.27 -1.96 -11.47
N MET A 129 -18.18 -2.66 -11.71
CA MET A 129 -17.59 -3.52 -10.69
C MET A 129 -17.05 -2.72 -9.50
N SER A 130 -16.43 -1.56 -9.73
CA SER A 130 -15.92 -0.71 -8.63
C SER A 130 -17.08 -0.11 -7.81
N PHE A 131 -18.16 0.31 -8.44
CA PHE A 131 -19.35 0.80 -7.77
C PHE A 131 -19.99 -0.28 -6.88
N TRP A 132 -20.19 -1.47 -7.42
CA TRP A 132 -20.78 -2.57 -6.65
C TRP A 132 -19.86 -3.09 -5.56
N ALA A 133 -18.54 -3.14 -5.79
CA ALA A 133 -17.58 -3.47 -4.76
C ALA A 133 -17.62 -2.45 -3.60
N ALA A 134 -17.68 -1.15 -3.90
CA ALA A 134 -17.85 -0.10 -2.91
C ALA A 134 -19.14 -0.28 -2.11
N THR A 135 -20.26 -0.55 -2.79
CA THR A 135 -21.58 -0.76 -2.17
C THR A 135 -21.57 -1.96 -1.23
N VAL A 136 -21.04 -3.10 -1.67
CA VAL A 136 -21.00 -4.33 -0.87
C VAL A 136 -20.10 -4.15 0.34
N LEU A 137 -18.88 -3.63 0.15
CA LEU A 137 -17.93 -3.52 1.25
C LEU A 137 -18.38 -2.49 2.29
N THR A 138 -18.93 -1.35 1.87
CA THR A 138 -19.45 -0.37 2.82
C THR A 138 -20.71 -0.83 3.55
N SER A 139 -21.56 -1.67 2.92
CA SER A 139 -22.74 -2.24 3.58
C SER A 139 -22.38 -3.12 4.78
N ILE A 140 -21.19 -3.71 4.82
CA ILE A 140 -20.71 -4.48 5.97
C ILE A 140 -20.62 -3.60 7.23
N LEU A 141 -20.35 -2.30 7.07
CA LEU A 141 -20.33 -1.37 8.21
C LEU A 141 -21.68 -1.32 8.93
N GLN A 142 -22.79 -1.53 8.22
CA GLN A 142 -24.14 -1.53 8.81
C GLN A 142 -24.33 -2.70 9.79
N SER A 143 -23.55 -3.77 9.67
CA SER A 143 -23.64 -4.91 10.59
C SER A 143 -23.04 -4.65 11.97
N VAL A 144 -22.33 -3.53 12.18
CA VAL A 144 -21.76 -3.17 13.47
C VAL A 144 -22.91 -2.80 14.43
N PRO A 145 -23.06 -3.53 15.57
CA PRO A 145 -24.14 -3.27 16.52
C PRO A 145 -24.15 -1.81 17.00
N PHE A 146 -25.35 -1.25 17.12
CA PHE A 146 -25.66 0.08 17.67
C PHE A 146 -25.18 1.28 16.83
N VAL A 147 -24.03 1.21 16.16
CA VAL A 147 -23.41 2.35 15.45
C VAL A 147 -23.30 2.15 13.94
N GLY A 148 -23.66 0.98 13.42
CA GLY A 148 -23.41 0.59 12.03
C GLY A 148 -24.05 1.52 11.00
N GLY A 149 -25.29 1.94 11.21
CA GLY A 149 -25.99 2.89 10.33
C GLY A 149 -25.27 4.24 10.27
N VAL A 150 -24.93 4.80 11.42
CA VAL A 150 -24.21 6.09 11.51
C VAL A 150 -22.83 5.99 10.86
N LEU A 151 -22.13 4.88 11.11
CA LEU A 151 -20.81 4.65 10.51
C LEU A 151 -20.90 4.54 8.99
N TYR A 152 -21.88 3.82 8.47
CA TYR A 152 -22.14 3.71 7.05
C TYR A 152 -22.41 5.09 6.41
N GLU A 153 -23.39 5.84 6.96
CA GLU A 153 -23.73 7.17 6.46
C GLU A 153 -22.56 8.13 6.50
N TYR A 154 -21.74 8.06 7.55
CA TYR A 154 -20.51 8.86 7.67
C TYR A 154 -19.51 8.53 6.58
N VAL A 155 -19.25 7.25 6.32
CA VAL A 155 -18.26 6.80 5.31
C VAL A 155 -18.75 7.11 3.90
N VAL A 156 -20.00 6.74 3.58
CA VAL A 156 -20.58 6.91 2.24
C VAL A 156 -20.93 8.37 1.96
N GLY A 157 -21.20 9.16 3.01
CA GLY A 157 -21.58 10.56 2.89
C GLY A 157 -23.06 10.78 2.57
N GLY A 158 -23.92 9.81 2.91
CA GLY A 158 -25.35 9.84 2.69
C GLY A 158 -25.97 8.45 2.84
N PHE A 159 -27.18 8.27 2.31
CA PHE A 159 -27.91 7.01 2.41
C PHE A 159 -27.48 5.94 1.39
N SER A 160 -26.68 6.32 0.39
CA SER A 160 -26.19 5.42 -0.66
C SER A 160 -24.84 5.85 -1.18
N VAL A 161 -24.18 4.95 -1.90
CA VAL A 161 -22.92 5.22 -2.61
C VAL A 161 -23.17 6.23 -3.74
N THR A 162 -22.57 7.39 -3.64
CA THR A 162 -22.77 8.52 -4.56
C THR A 162 -21.45 9.25 -4.85
N ASN A 163 -21.55 10.33 -5.59
CA ASN A 163 -20.44 11.25 -5.88
C ASN A 163 -19.68 11.69 -4.63
N THR A 164 -20.38 11.94 -3.53
CA THR A 164 -19.76 12.35 -2.25
C THR A 164 -18.76 11.30 -1.76
N MET A 165 -19.11 10.02 -1.88
CA MET A 165 -18.19 8.94 -1.52
C MET A 165 -16.97 8.92 -2.46
N LEU A 166 -17.17 9.08 -3.77
CA LEU A 166 -16.07 9.05 -4.74
C LEU A 166 -15.02 10.13 -4.45
N VAL A 167 -15.46 11.36 -4.15
CA VAL A 167 -14.56 12.47 -3.76
C VAL A 167 -13.77 12.12 -2.49
N ARG A 168 -14.43 11.55 -1.48
CA ARG A 168 -13.79 11.12 -0.24
C ARG A 168 -12.79 10.00 -0.46
N VAL A 169 -13.15 9.01 -1.28
CA VAL A 169 -12.27 7.89 -1.65
C VAL A 169 -11.01 8.37 -2.36
N PHE A 170 -11.16 9.32 -3.29
CA PHE A 170 -10.00 9.92 -3.96
C PHE A 170 -9.06 10.61 -2.98
N SER A 171 -9.60 11.46 -2.11
CA SER A 171 -8.80 12.16 -1.10
C SER A 171 -8.13 11.18 -0.13
N ALA A 172 -8.88 10.16 0.32
CA ALA A 172 -8.36 9.14 1.23
C ALA A 172 -7.25 8.30 0.57
N HIS A 173 -7.41 7.89 -0.69
CA HIS A 173 -6.39 7.15 -1.44
C HIS A 173 -5.09 7.95 -1.54
N VAL A 174 -5.16 9.20 -1.97
CA VAL A 174 -3.96 10.05 -2.09
C VAL A 174 -3.28 10.27 -0.73
N CYS A 175 -4.04 10.55 0.34
CA CYS A 175 -3.47 10.77 1.66
C CYS A 175 -2.87 9.49 2.27
N LEU A 176 -3.55 8.36 2.12
CA LEU A 176 -3.12 7.08 2.69
C LEU A 176 -1.82 6.59 2.06
N ALA A 177 -1.59 6.84 0.77
CA ALA A 177 -0.31 6.54 0.11
C ALA A 177 0.89 7.16 0.85
N PHE A 178 0.78 8.43 1.26
CA PHE A 178 1.84 9.11 2.03
C PHE A 178 1.94 8.60 3.47
N VAL A 179 0.83 8.23 4.09
CA VAL A 179 0.83 7.59 5.41
C VAL A 179 1.58 6.25 5.35
N ILE A 180 1.36 5.44 4.32
CA ILE A 180 2.05 4.17 4.09
C ILE A 180 3.56 4.38 3.92
N LEU A 181 3.98 5.42 3.19
CA LEU A 181 5.40 5.78 3.10
C LEU A 181 5.99 6.09 4.49
N GLY A 182 5.29 6.85 5.32
CA GLY A 182 5.70 7.14 6.69
C GLY A 182 5.85 5.89 7.54
N PHE A 183 4.87 4.99 7.51
CA PHE A 183 4.93 3.71 8.23
C PHE A 183 6.03 2.79 7.68
N SER A 184 6.36 2.86 6.40
CA SER A 184 7.48 2.12 5.82
C SER A 184 8.82 2.57 6.41
N ILE A 185 9.00 3.86 6.65
CA ILE A 185 10.19 4.39 7.33
C ILE A 185 10.25 3.89 8.79
N ILE A 186 9.13 3.87 9.50
CA ILE A 186 9.06 3.33 10.87
C ILE A 186 9.39 1.83 10.89
N HIS A 187 8.91 1.06 9.90
CA HIS A 187 9.23 -0.36 9.75
C HIS A 187 10.73 -0.59 9.57
N LEU A 188 11.38 0.21 8.71
CA LEU A 188 12.83 0.18 8.52
C LEU A 188 13.59 0.60 9.79
N PHE A 189 13.10 1.59 10.52
CA PHE A 189 13.72 2.00 11.79
C PHE A 189 13.76 0.83 12.79
N TYR A 190 12.66 0.10 12.96
CA TYR A 190 12.65 -1.07 13.85
C TYR A 190 13.54 -2.20 13.33
N LEU A 191 13.61 -2.40 12.01
CA LEU A 191 14.50 -3.38 11.40
C LEU A 191 15.96 -3.06 11.69
N HIS A 192 16.37 -1.80 11.51
CA HIS A 192 17.75 -1.38 11.76
C HIS A 192 18.13 -1.43 13.24
N LYS A 193 17.18 -1.11 14.14
CA LYS A 193 17.39 -1.21 15.58
C LYS A 193 17.54 -2.66 16.07
N GLY A 194 16.78 -3.59 15.52
CA GLY A 194 16.75 -5.00 15.93
C GLY A 194 17.63 -5.93 15.08
N GLY A 195 18.20 -5.42 13.98
CA GLY A 195 18.90 -6.21 12.98
C GLY A 195 17.99 -7.15 12.19
N SER A 196 18.42 -7.63 11.04
CA SER A 196 17.72 -8.66 10.27
C SER A 196 17.80 -10.02 10.97
N ASN A 197 16.78 -10.85 10.79
CA ASN A 197 16.91 -12.26 11.11
C ASN A 197 17.77 -12.95 10.04
N ASN A 198 18.23 -14.19 10.27
CA ASN A 198 19.06 -14.93 9.35
C ASN A 198 18.62 -16.40 9.27
N PRO A 199 19.01 -17.13 8.19
CA PRO A 199 18.55 -18.50 7.98
C PRO A 199 19.12 -19.53 8.98
N LEU A 200 20.12 -19.16 9.76
CA LEU A 200 20.77 -20.05 10.71
C LEU A 200 20.22 -19.91 12.13
N PHE A 201 19.26 -19.02 12.34
CA PHE A 201 18.65 -18.71 13.65
C PHE A 201 19.68 -18.29 14.73
N VAL A 202 20.84 -17.84 14.33
CA VAL A 202 21.89 -17.40 15.25
C VAL A 202 21.58 -15.96 15.68
N SER A 203 21.59 -15.69 17.00
CA SER A 203 21.52 -14.35 17.55
C SER A 203 22.73 -13.56 17.04
N GLY A 204 22.49 -12.43 16.38
CA GLY A 204 23.45 -11.69 15.58
C GLY A 204 24.77 -11.38 16.27
N GLY A 205 25.72 -12.28 16.11
CA GLY A 205 27.13 -11.93 16.17
C GLY A 205 27.54 -11.52 14.76
N TYR A 206 28.01 -10.32 14.61
CA TYR A 206 28.71 -9.88 13.41
C TYR A 206 30.00 -10.70 13.35
N GLY A 207 30.03 -11.74 12.53
CA GLY A 207 31.24 -12.48 12.23
C GLY A 207 32.00 -11.80 11.11
#